data_26487d2b032f218e5ceddf3ee111c623
#
_entry.id   26487d2b032f218e5ceddf3ee111c623
#
_cell.length_a   1.000
_cell.length_b   1.000
_cell.length_c   1.000
_cell.angle_alpha   90.00
_cell.angle_beta   90.00
_cell.angle_gamma   90.00
#
_symmetry.space_group_name_H-M   'P 1'
#
loop_
_entity.id
_entity.type
_entity.pdbx_description
1 polymer ?
#
loop_
_entity_poly.entity_id
_entity_poly.type
_entity_poly.pdbx_seq_one_letter_code
_entity_poly.pdbx_strand_id
1 'polypeptide(L)'
;SAGGGLQMMVTGVVQNMTGESAQRAALGAGAIVIDVLAANDGRLPHEKIERIRTMRPDMILMAGGTDGGAVNHVVEMAEYVAAAEPRPRFGVTYKLPLIYAGNKEAQPQVKKILGEKSALVVTENIRPVLERENLAPARNKIHDLFLEHVMQQAPGYKKLMEMAGAPIMPTPAAVGLIMEAIAKREHLNLIGVDI
;
A
#
# COMPACT_ATOMS: atom_id res chain seq x y z
N SER A 1 -6.61 18.97 -3.74
CA SER A 1 -6.13 17.98 -2.77
C SER A 1 -4.85 18.46 -2.10
N ALA A 2 -4.76 18.30 -0.80
CA ALA A 2 -3.54 18.63 -0.07
C ALA A 2 -2.44 17.58 -0.43
N GLY A 3 -1.27 18.03 -0.87
CA GLY A 3 -0.08 17.19 -0.99
C GLY A 3 0.09 16.35 -2.26
N GLY A 4 -0.68 16.56 -3.32
CA GLY A 4 -0.47 15.89 -4.61
C GLY A 4 -0.76 14.38 -4.62
N GLY A 5 -1.67 13.91 -3.77
CA GLY A 5 -2.07 12.51 -3.68
C GLY A 5 -1.11 11.62 -2.88
N LEU A 6 -1.54 10.40 -2.58
CA LEU A 6 -0.76 9.38 -1.90
C LEU A 6 0.17 8.69 -2.90
N GLN A 7 1.47 8.88 -2.79
CA GLN A 7 2.46 8.19 -3.62
C GLN A 7 2.93 6.91 -2.93
N MET A 8 2.62 5.78 -3.53
CA MET A 8 2.97 4.48 -2.99
C MET A 8 3.96 3.73 -3.87
N MET A 9 4.88 3.04 -3.23
CA MET A 9 5.62 1.95 -3.86
C MET A 9 5.00 0.64 -3.42
N VAL A 10 4.89 -0.32 -4.34
CA VAL A 10 4.40 -1.66 -4.01
C VAL A 10 5.47 -2.70 -4.29
N THR A 11 5.50 -3.74 -3.48
CA THR A 11 6.43 -4.85 -3.69
C THR A 11 5.70 -6.18 -3.74
N GLY A 12 6.24 -7.12 -4.51
CA GLY A 12 5.73 -8.47 -4.63
C GLY A 12 6.86 -9.49 -4.79
N VAL A 13 6.54 -10.77 -4.81
CA VAL A 13 7.50 -11.83 -5.14
C VAL A 13 7.49 -12.08 -6.65
N VAL A 14 6.33 -12.25 -7.24
CA VAL A 14 6.15 -12.43 -8.69
C VAL A 14 5.46 -11.19 -9.25
N GLN A 15 6.10 -10.54 -10.22
CA GLN A 15 5.65 -9.27 -10.78
C GLN A 15 4.22 -9.34 -11.33
N ASN A 16 3.96 -10.31 -12.21
CA ASN A 16 2.67 -10.48 -12.89
C ASN A 16 1.59 -11.16 -12.01
N MET A 17 1.84 -11.33 -10.72
CA MET A 17 0.89 -11.92 -9.77
C MET A 17 0.78 -11.05 -8.51
N THR A 18 1.65 -11.29 -7.53
CA THR A 18 1.60 -10.57 -6.25
C THR A 18 1.96 -9.09 -6.39
N GLY A 19 2.85 -8.73 -7.33
CA GLY A 19 3.15 -7.35 -7.68
C GLY A 19 1.92 -6.62 -8.25
N GLU A 20 1.27 -7.21 -9.24
CA GLU A 20 0.02 -6.64 -9.81
C GLU A 20 -1.13 -6.63 -8.81
N SER A 21 -1.26 -7.66 -7.94
CA SER A 21 -2.29 -7.65 -6.88
C SER A 21 -2.07 -6.50 -5.91
N ALA A 22 -0.82 -6.26 -5.50
CA ALA A 22 -0.46 -5.12 -4.66
C ALA A 22 -0.74 -3.78 -5.36
N GLN A 23 -0.42 -3.69 -6.65
CA GLN A 23 -0.72 -2.51 -7.47
C GLN A 23 -2.24 -2.25 -7.53
N ARG A 24 -3.05 -3.29 -7.80
CA ARG A 24 -4.53 -3.16 -7.80
C ARG A 24 -5.09 -2.73 -6.44
N ALA A 25 -4.52 -3.22 -5.34
CA ALA A 25 -4.92 -2.81 -4.01
C ALA A 25 -4.62 -1.32 -3.76
N ALA A 26 -3.42 -0.86 -4.12
CA ALA A 26 -3.00 0.53 -3.96
C ALA A 26 -3.83 1.48 -4.85
N LEU A 27 -3.98 1.16 -6.13
CA LEU A 27 -4.82 1.94 -7.06
C LEU A 27 -6.29 1.99 -6.59
N GLY A 28 -6.83 0.85 -6.13
CA GLY A 28 -8.20 0.79 -5.61
C GLY A 28 -8.40 1.56 -4.29
N ALA A 29 -7.32 1.91 -3.58
CA ALA A 29 -7.35 2.83 -2.45
C ALA A 29 -7.17 4.31 -2.85
N GLY A 30 -7.05 4.60 -4.14
CA GLY A 30 -6.84 5.96 -4.66
C GLY A 30 -5.38 6.43 -4.59
N ALA A 31 -4.43 5.53 -4.43
CA ALA A 31 -3.00 5.86 -4.44
C ALA A 31 -2.44 6.00 -5.86
N ILE A 32 -1.39 6.79 -5.99
CA ILE A 32 -0.53 6.85 -7.18
C ILE A 32 0.59 5.84 -6.97
N VAL A 33 0.62 4.77 -7.76
CA VAL A 33 1.70 3.78 -7.69
C VAL A 33 2.89 4.30 -8.49
N ILE A 34 3.96 4.69 -7.79
CA ILE A 34 5.16 5.27 -8.39
C ILE A 34 6.15 4.21 -8.87
N ASP A 35 6.13 3.02 -8.30
CA ASP A 35 6.92 1.87 -8.77
C ASP A 35 6.36 0.54 -8.23
N VAL A 36 6.61 -0.53 -8.97
CA VAL A 36 6.33 -1.91 -8.60
C VAL A 36 7.64 -2.69 -8.61
N LEU A 37 8.07 -3.18 -7.45
CA LEU A 37 9.24 -4.03 -7.30
C LEU A 37 8.83 -5.48 -7.09
N ALA A 38 9.53 -6.40 -7.72
CA ALA A 38 9.32 -7.83 -7.49
C ALA A 38 10.66 -8.58 -7.39
N ALA A 39 10.65 -9.76 -6.78
CA ALA A 39 11.85 -10.57 -6.71
C ALA A 39 12.35 -10.94 -8.13
N ASN A 40 11.42 -11.16 -9.07
CA ASN A 40 11.67 -11.56 -10.45
C ASN A 40 11.54 -10.44 -11.49
N ASP A 41 11.67 -9.16 -11.13
CA ASP A 41 11.53 -8.02 -12.06
C ASP A 41 12.80 -7.73 -12.90
N GLY A 42 13.82 -8.56 -12.79
CA GLY A 42 15.07 -8.45 -13.51
C GLY A 42 16.07 -7.44 -12.96
N ARG A 43 15.68 -6.62 -11.99
CA ARG A 43 16.57 -5.65 -11.34
C ARG A 43 17.52 -6.34 -10.36
N LEU A 44 18.77 -5.87 -10.30
CA LEU A 44 19.74 -6.33 -9.33
C LEU A 44 19.40 -5.84 -7.90
N PRO A 45 19.87 -6.54 -6.85
CA PRO A 45 19.59 -6.14 -5.46
C PRO A 45 19.90 -4.68 -5.14
N HIS A 46 21.07 -4.18 -5.56
CA HIS A 46 21.48 -2.80 -5.32
C HIS A 46 20.58 -1.79 -6.05
N GLU A 47 20.09 -2.11 -7.25
CA GLU A 47 19.17 -1.25 -8.01
C GLU A 47 17.80 -1.15 -7.30
N LYS A 48 17.31 -2.25 -6.74
CA LYS A 48 16.08 -2.25 -5.94
C LYS A 48 16.23 -1.39 -4.69
N ILE A 49 17.34 -1.53 -3.97
CA ILE A 49 17.67 -0.74 -2.77
C ILE A 49 17.76 0.75 -3.12
N GLU A 50 18.50 1.10 -4.18
CA GLU A 50 18.63 2.48 -4.63
C GLU A 50 17.28 3.07 -5.05
N ARG A 51 16.46 2.29 -5.76
CA ARG A 51 15.14 2.70 -6.20
C ARG A 51 14.22 3.04 -5.03
N ILE A 52 14.18 2.18 -4.00
CA ILE A 52 13.41 2.43 -2.77
C ILE A 52 13.89 3.69 -2.06
N ARG A 53 15.21 3.89 -1.97
CA ARG A 53 15.82 5.04 -1.30
C ARG A 53 15.53 6.37 -2.00
N THR A 54 15.62 6.38 -3.33
CA THR A 54 15.52 7.61 -4.13
C THR A 54 14.09 8.05 -4.40
N MET A 55 13.15 7.11 -4.54
CA MET A 55 11.76 7.43 -4.86
C MET A 55 10.98 8.07 -3.70
N ARG A 56 11.40 7.83 -2.46
CA ARG A 56 10.81 8.40 -1.24
C ARG A 56 9.27 8.35 -1.25
N PRO A 57 8.67 7.16 -1.27
CA PRO A 57 7.22 7.03 -1.24
C PRO A 57 6.63 7.58 0.07
N ASP A 58 5.34 7.90 0.06
CA ASP A 58 4.61 8.22 1.29
C ASP A 58 4.30 6.95 2.09
N MET A 59 4.19 5.81 1.41
CA MET A 59 3.87 4.50 2.00
C MET A 59 4.37 3.36 1.10
N ILE A 60 4.71 2.23 1.70
CA ILE A 60 5.01 0.98 0.98
C ILE A 60 3.94 -0.06 1.29
N LEU A 61 3.42 -0.73 0.25
CA LEU A 61 2.63 -1.95 0.38
C LEU A 61 3.48 -3.14 -0.03
N MET A 62 3.77 -4.01 0.92
CA MET A 62 4.57 -5.21 0.70
C MET A 62 3.67 -6.44 0.68
N ALA A 63 3.56 -7.05 -0.49
CA ALA A 63 2.87 -8.31 -0.70
C ALA A 63 3.86 -9.41 -1.09
N GLY A 64 3.41 -10.63 -1.14
CA GLY A 64 4.18 -11.74 -1.72
C GLY A 64 4.01 -13.06 -1.00
N GLY A 65 4.08 -14.10 -1.81
CA GLY A 65 3.84 -15.48 -1.39
C GLY A 65 2.37 -15.76 -1.06
N THR A 66 1.94 -16.97 -1.36
CA THR A 66 0.68 -17.53 -0.86
C THR A 66 0.88 -18.03 0.57
N ASP A 67 -0.19 -18.14 1.34
CA ASP A 67 -0.12 -18.73 2.68
C ASP A 67 0.30 -20.21 2.58
N GLY A 68 1.21 -20.63 3.46
CA GLY A 68 1.85 -21.95 3.39
C GLY A 68 2.92 -22.09 2.32
N GLY A 69 3.18 -21.06 1.51
CA GLY A 69 4.22 -21.05 0.47
C GLY A 69 5.62 -20.70 0.98
N ALA A 70 6.58 -20.64 0.04
CA ALA A 70 7.96 -20.27 0.35
C ALA A 70 8.08 -18.84 0.89
N VAL A 71 8.86 -18.65 1.95
CA VAL A 71 9.05 -17.37 2.62
C VAL A 71 10.28 -16.59 2.15
N ASN A 72 11.27 -17.27 1.55
CA ASN A 72 12.60 -16.71 1.27
C ASN A 72 12.56 -15.42 0.46
N HIS A 73 11.81 -15.38 -0.65
CA HIS A 73 11.75 -14.20 -1.50
C HIS A 73 11.02 -13.03 -0.84
N VAL A 74 10.07 -13.31 0.05
CA VAL A 74 9.39 -12.26 0.84
C VAL A 74 10.37 -11.65 1.82
N VAL A 75 11.15 -12.49 2.50
CA VAL A 75 12.19 -12.07 3.46
C VAL A 75 13.28 -11.27 2.75
N GLU A 76 13.76 -11.74 1.60
CA GLU A 76 14.72 -11.02 0.77
C GLU A 76 14.23 -9.61 0.39
N MET A 77 12.97 -9.48 -0.05
CA MET A 77 12.38 -8.17 -0.32
C MET A 77 12.30 -7.29 0.92
N ALA A 78 12.00 -7.86 2.10
CA ALA A 78 12.02 -7.12 3.36
C ALA A 78 13.45 -6.63 3.71
N GLU A 79 14.48 -7.42 3.43
CA GLU A 79 15.87 -7.03 3.61
C GLU A 79 16.27 -5.88 2.68
N TYR A 80 15.84 -5.87 1.41
CA TYR A 80 16.07 -4.74 0.50
C TYR A 80 15.41 -3.45 0.99
N VAL A 81 14.15 -3.53 1.45
CA VAL A 81 13.47 -2.39 2.04
C VAL A 81 14.21 -1.90 3.29
N ALA A 82 14.64 -2.81 4.16
CA ALA A 82 15.39 -2.47 5.37
C ALA A 82 16.76 -1.83 5.08
N ALA A 83 17.48 -2.33 4.05
CA ALA A 83 18.77 -1.80 3.62
C ALA A 83 18.64 -0.43 2.93
N ALA A 84 17.53 -0.17 2.30
CA ALA A 84 17.24 1.12 1.68
C ALA A 84 17.04 2.25 2.71
N GLU A 85 16.65 1.91 3.95
CA GLU A 85 16.31 2.90 4.99
C GLU A 85 15.36 3.98 4.47
N PRO A 86 14.19 3.58 3.91
CA PRO A 86 13.33 4.50 3.22
C PRO A 86 12.78 5.57 4.14
N ARG A 87 12.75 6.81 3.65
CA ARG A 87 12.20 7.95 4.37
C ARG A 87 10.95 8.45 3.65
N PRO A 88 9.93 8.88 4.38
CA PRO A 88 8.73 9.45 3.76
C PRO A 88 9.08 10.71 2.96
N ARG A 89 8.27 10.99 1.94
CA ARG A 89 8.43 12.19 1.10
C ARG A 89 8.29 13.47 1.90
N PHE A 90 7.33 13.51 2.81
CA PHE A 90 7.07 14.65 3.69
C PHE A 90 7.43 14.30 5.13
N GLY A 91 8.21 15.20 5.75
CA GLY A 91 8.63 15.05 7.14
C GLY A 91 9.84 14.16 7.35
N VAL A 92 10.51 14.36 8.49
CA VAL A 92 11.69 13.59 8.92
C VAL A 92 11.50 12.99 10.31
N THR A 93 10.36 13.25 10.92
CA THR A 93 10.08 12.93 12.33
C THR A 93 9.35 11.62 12.55
N TYR A 94 8.82 11.01 11.49
CA TYR A 94 8.08 9.76 11.59
C TYR A 94 8.66 8.67 10.67
N LYS A 95 8.47 7.42 11.08
CA LYS A 95 8.89 6.27 10.30
C LYS A 95 7.94 6.09 9.10
N LEU A 96 8.51 5.66 7.96
CA LEU A 96 7.70 5.38 6.77
C LEU A 96 6.63 4.31 7.08
N PRO A 97 5.34 4.58 6.83
CA PRO A 97 4.31 3.57 6.90
C PRO A 97 4.56 2.43 5.92
N LEU A 98 4.52 1.21 6.43
CA LEU A 98 4.69 0.01 5.63
C LEU A 98 3.59 -1.00 5.98
N ILE A 99 2.80 -1.39 4.99
CA ILE A 99 1.78 -2.42 5.14
C ILE A 99 2.35 -3.73 4.61
N TYR A 100 2.36 -4.75 5.47
CA TYR A 100 2.64 -6.11 5.05
C TYR A 100 1.33 -6.88 4.86
N ALA A 101 1.11 -7.33 3.63
CA ALA A 101 -0.09 -8.06 3.19
C ALA A 101 0.29 -9.29 2.35
N GLY A 102 1.27 -10.04 2.82
CA GLY A 102 1.80 -11.26 2.17
C GLY A 102 1.63 -12.50 3.03
N ASN A 103 2.37 -13.54 2.64
CA ASN A 103 2.40 -14.85 3.29
C ASN A 103 2.50 -14.74 4.81
N LYS A 104 1.54 -15.33 5.54
CA LYS A 104 1.49 -15.28 7.01
C LYS A 104 2.67 -15.98 7.69
N GLU A 105 3.26 -16.98 7.07
CA GLU A 105 4.43 -17.70 7.57
C GLU A 105 5.71 -16.83 7.56
N ALA A 106 5.76 -15.81 6.71
CA ALA A 106 6.87 -14.86 6.66
C ALA A 106 6.73 -13.70 7.68
N GLN A 107 5.54 -13.49 8.26
CA GLN A 107 5.28 -12.37 9.16
C GLN A 107 6.28 -12.23 10.32
N PRO A 108 6.69 -13.32 11.04
CA PRO A 108 7.64 -13.17 12.14
C PRO A 108 8.99 -12.61 11.69
N GLN A 109 9.48 -13.05 10.53
CA GLN A 109 10.75 -12.59 9.97
C GLN A 109 10.64 -11.15 9.45
N VAL A 110 9.57 -10.83 8.74
CA VAL A 110 9.29 -9.46 8.27
C VAL A 110 9.18 -8.48 9.44
N LYS A 111 8.48 -8.86 10.53
CA LYS A 111 8.42 -8.05 11.76
C LYS A 111 9.78 -7.83 12.38
N LYS A 112 10.64 -8.86 12.42
CA LYS A 112 12.01 -8.76 12.95
C LYS A 112 12.87 -7.81 12.12
N ILE A 113 12.74 -7.83 10.79
CA ILE A 113 13.56 -7.04 9.87
C ILE A 113 13.10 -5.58 9.80
N LEU A 114 11.78 -5.35 9.73
CA LEU A 114 11.19 -4.03 9.41
C LEU A 114 10.55 -3.31 10.60
N GLY A 115 10.23 -4.03 11.69
CA GLY A 115 9.46 -3.46 12.80
C GLY A 115 10.09 -2.25 13.48
N GLU A 116 11.42 -2.20 13.58
CA GLU A 116 12.12 -1.04 14.14
C GLU A 116 12.44 0.03 13.08
N LYS A 117 12.48 -0.33 11.80
CA LYS A 117 12.90 0.54 10.69
C LYS A 117 11.74 1.29 10.04
N SER A 118 10.53 0.80 10.17
CA SER A 118 9.32 1.35 9.58
C SER A 118 8.15 1.39 10.57
N ALA A 119 7.10 2.14 10.26
CA ALA A 119 5.81 2.02 10.92
C ALA A 119 5.06 0.82 10.32
N LEU A 120 5.50 -0.38 10.70
CA LEU A 120 5.00 -1.64 10.13
C LEU A 120 3.61 -1.99 10.65
N VAL A 121 2.68 -2.17 9.74
CA VAL A 121 1.34 -2.71 9.99
C VAL A 121 1.16 -4.00 9.19
N VAL A 122 0.63 -5.02 9.83
CA VAL A 122 0.34 -6.31 9.18
C VAL A 122 -1.15 -6.43 8.94
N THR A 123 -1.55 -6.88 7.76
CA THR A 123 -2.93 -7.18 7.41
C THR A 123 -3.03 -8.56 6.75
N GLU A 124 -4.22 -8.94 6.35
CA GLU A 124 -4.44 -10.21 5.64
C GLU A 124 -3.69 -10.24 4.30
N ASN A 125 -3.28 -11.43 3.89
CA ASN A 125 -2.60 -11.64 2.62
C ASN A 125 -3.49 -11.23 1.45
N ILE A 126 -2.95 -10.41 0.55
CA ILE A 126 -3.63 -9.97 -0.68
C ILE A 126 -3.93 -11.17 -1.61
N ARG A 127 -3.07 -12.18 -1.60
CA ARG A 127 -3.22 -13.39 -2.41
C ARG A 127 -2.94 -14.62 -1.54
N PRO A 128 -3.90 -15.00 -0.67
CA PRO A 128 -3.72 -16.13 0.23
C PRO A 128 -3.56 -17.47 -0.49
N VAL A 129 -4.19 -17.58 -1.67
CA VAL A 129 -4.02 -18.69 -2.63
C VAL A 129 -3.84 -18.12 -4.04
N LEU A 130 -3.29 -18.92 -4.97
CA LEU A 130 -2.94 -18.44 -6.31
C LEU A 130 -4.13 -17.88 -7.09
N GLU A 131 -5.29 -18.51 -6.96
CA GLU A 131 -6.50 -18.23 -7.74
C GLU A 131 -7.36 -17.09 -7.17
N ARG A 132 -7.08 -16.64 -5.95
CA ARG A 132 -7.96 -15.67 -5.27
C ARG A 132 -7.21 -14.49 -4.69
N GLU A 133 -7.69 -13.31 -5.03
CA GLU A 133 -7.28 -12.05 -4.43
C GLU A 133 -8.18 -11.66 -3.26
N ASN A 134 -7.59 -11.05 -2.23
CA ASN A 134 -8.24 -10.47 -1.06
C ASN A 134 -7.71 -9.04 -0.87
N LEU A 135 -8.18 -8.11 -1.71
CA LEU A 135 -7.64 -6.75 -1.77
C LEU A 135 -8.21 -5.82 -0.69
N ALA A 136 -9.43 -6.09 -0.21
CA ALA A 136 -10.16 -5.17 0.69
C ALA A 136 -9.41 -4.85 1.99
N PRO A 137 -8.82 -5.81 2.74
CA PRO A 137 -8.10 -5.50 3.98
C PRO A 137 -6.92 -4.54 3.75
N ALA A 138 -6.16 -4.75 2.67
CA ALA A 138 -5.04 -3.88 2.32
C ALA A 138 -5.52 -2.48 1.91
N ARG A 139 -6.58 -2.37 1.10
CA ARG A 139 -7.19 -1.08 0.71
C ARG A 139 -7.63 -0.27 1.92
N ASN A 140 -8.36 -0.90 2.85
CA ASN A 140 -8.83 -0.23 4.05
C ASN A 140 -7.66 0.26 4.90
N LYS A 141 -6.61 -0.57 5.05
CA LYS A 141 -5.44 -0.18 5.81
C LYS A 141 -4.63 0.94 5.15
N ILE A 142 -4.52 0.96 3.82
CA ILE A 142 -3.91 2.08 3.07
C ILE A 142 -4.69 3.37 3.37
N HIS A 143 -6.01 3.31 3.31
CA HIS A 143 -6.87 4.45 3.58
C HIS A 143 -6.69 5.01 5.01
N ASP A 144 -6.73 4.13 6.02
CA ASP A 144 -6.56 4.52 7.43
C ASP A 144 -5.21 5.23 7.64
N LEU A 145 -4.12 4.61 7.17
CA LEU A 145 -2.78 5.15 7.33
C LEU A 145 -2.55 6.42 6.50
N PHE A 146 -3.21 6.56 5.36
CA PHE A 146 -3.15 7.78 4.57
C PHE A 146 -3.75 8.98 5.34
N LEU A 147 -4.89 8.79 5.97
CA LEU A 147 -5.50 9.81 6.81
C LEU A 147 -4.62 10.14 8.01
N GLU A 148 -4.07 9.14 8.69
CA GLU A 148 -3.30 9.31 9.91
C GLU A 148 -1.91 9.93 9.66
N HIS A 149 -1.18 9.42 8.67
CA HIS A 149 0.24 9.78 8.49
C HIS A 149 0.50 10.83 7.40
N VAL A 150 -0.37 10.94 6.41
CA VAL A 150 -0.15 11.87 5.29
C VAL A 150 -1.04 13.11 5.43
N MET A 151 -2.34 12.90 5.55
CA MET A 151 -3.29 14.01 5.56
C MET A 151 -3.23 14.84 6.84
N GLN A 152 -3.02 14.22 7.99
CA GLN A 152 -2.89 14.95 9.26
C GLN A 152 -1.64 15.85 9.34
N GLN A 153 -0.63 15.59 8.50
CA GLN A 153 0.57 16.44 8.40
C GLN A 153 0.31 17.71 7.60
N ALA A 154 -0.78 17.78 6.83
CA ALA A 154 -1.14 19.00 6.08
C ALA A 154 -1.66 20.09 7.05
N PRO A 155 -1.13 21.33 6.98
CA PRO A 155 -1.55 22.42 7.85
C PRO A 155 -3.06 22.63 7.81
N GLY A 156 -3.71 22.66 8.97
CA GLY A 156 -5.15 22.89 9.10
C GLY A 156 -6.06 21.67 8.84
N TYR A 157 -5.53 20.56 8.33
CA TYR A 157 -6.35 19.38 8.00
C TYR A 157 -6.97 18.73 9.25
N LYS A 158 -6.21 18.65 10.36
CA LYS A 158 -6.73 18.16 11.64
C LYS A 158 -7.96 18.94 12.09
N LYS A 159 -7.92 20.28 11.99
CA LYS A 159 -9.05 21.15 12.34
C LYS A 159 -10.25 20.90 11.42
N LEU A 160 -10.00 20.66 10.14
CA LEU A 160 -11.06 20.31 9.18
C LEU A 160 -11.72 18.97 9.55
N MET A 161 -10.93 17.96 9.93
CA MET A 161 -11.46 16.67 10.39
C MET A 161 -12.33 16.81 11.64
N GLU A 162 -11.92 17.64 12.60
CA GLU A 162 -12.69 17.92 13.82
C GLU A 162 -14.03 18.63 13.54
N MET A 163 -14.09 19.42 12.48
CA MET A 163 -15.30 20.13 12.04
C MET A 163 -16.24 19.27 11.17
N ALA A 164 -15.74 18.17 10.62
CA ALA A 164 -16.53 17.32 9.75
C ALA A 164 -17.52 16.48 10.56
N GLY A 165 -18.79 16.53 10.19
CA GLY A 165 -19.86 15.73 10.82
C GLY A 165 -19.89 14.24 10.36
N ALA A 166 -18.95 13.84 9.47
CA ALA A 166 -18.83 12.49 8.95
C ALA A 166 -17.35 12.16 8.68
N PRO A 167 -16.96 10.88 8.61
CA PRO A 167 -15.61 10.51 8.24
C PRO A 167 -15.20 11.07 6.88
N ILE A 168 -14.04 11.72 6.82
CA ILE A 168 -13.47 12.20 5.57
C ILE A 168 -12.91 11.00 4.79
N MET A 169 -13.19 10.95 3.49
CA MET A 169 -12.67 9.90 2.62
C MET A 169 -12.02 10.49 1.37
N PRO A 170 -11.08 9.78 0.72
CA PRO A 170 -10.51 10.20 -0.55
C PRO A 170 -11.59 10.27 -1.64
N THR A 171 -11.46 11.24 -2.54
CA THR A 171 -12.39 11.41 -3.67
C THR A 171 -12.63 10.12 -4.46
N PRO A 172 -11.60 9.33 -4.85
CA PRO A 172 -11.81 8.07 -5.57
C PRO A 172 -12.66 7.06 -4.79
N ALA A 173 -12.49 6.98 -3.48
CA ALA A 173 -13.31 6.10 -2.64
C ALA A 173 -14.77 6.58 -2.58
N ALA A 174 -15.00 7.89 -2.46
CA ALA A 174 -16.34 8.47 -2.46
C ALA A 174 -17.06 8.24 -3.81
N VAL A 175 -16.36 8.45 -4.93
CA VAL A 175 -16.89 8.16 -6.27
C VAL A 175 -17.26 6.69 -6.41
N GLY A 176 -16.37 5.78 -5.99
CA GLY A 176 -16.64 4.33 -6.02
C GLY A 176 -17.89 3.94 -5.22
N LEU A 177 -18.05 4.47 -4.01
CA LEU A 177 -19.23 4.21 -3.18
C LEU A 177 -20.53 4.74 -3.80
N ILE A 178 -20.49 5.94 -4.40
CA ILE A 178 -21.65 6.53 -5.09
C ILE A 178 -22.03 5.66 -6.29
N MET A 179 -21.05 5.25 -7.10
CA MET A 179 -21.28 4.39 -8.26
C MET A 179 -21.86 3.04 -7.85
N GLU A 180 -21.33 2.41 -6.80
CA GLU A 180 -21.86 1.17 -6.26
C GLU A 180 -23.31 1.33 -5.78
N ALA A 181 -23.61 2.43 -5.06
CA ALA A 181 -24.97 2.72 -4.60
C ALA A 181 -25.95 2.90 -5.77
N ILE A 182 -25.54 3.64 -6.82
CA ILE A 182 -26.36 3.83 -8.03
C ILE A 182 -26.57 2.48 -8.75
N ALA A 183 -25.51 1.71 -8.97
CA ALA A 183 -25.57 0.41 -9.64
C ALA A 183 -26.55 -0.55 -8.92
N LYS A 184 -26.48 -0.61 -7.60
CA LYS A 184 -27.38 -1.42 -6.79
C LYS A 184 -28.84 -0.94 -6.85
N ARG A 185 -29.06 0.38 -6.74
CA ARG A 185 -30.40 0.96 -6.72
C ARG A 185 -31.10 0.82 -8.06
N GLU A 186 -30.38 1.09 -9.15
CA GLU A 186 -30.94 1.09 -10.50
C GLU A 186 -30.76 -0.26 -11.23
N HIS A 187 -30.16 -1.27 -10.56
CA HIS A 187 -29.86 -2.60 -11.14
C HIS A 187 -29.02 -2.51 -12.45
N LEU A 188 -28.04 -1.62 -12.44
CA LEU A 188 -27.17 -1.35 -13.59
C LEU A 188 -25.77 -1.91 -13.41
N ASN A 189 -25.09 -2.21 -14.53
CA ASN A 189 -23.63 -2.35 -14.55
C ASN A 189 -23.04 -1.01 -14.93
N LEU A 190 -22.22 -0.41 -14.04
CA LEU A 190 -21.63 0.91 -14.23
C LEU A 190 -20.12 0.80 -14.41
N ILE A 191 -19.60 1.55 -15.36
CA ILE A 191 -18.17 1.85 -15.48
C ILE A 191 -18.02 3.36 -15.35
N GLY A 192 -17.16 3.81 -14.43
CA GLY A 192 -16.81 5.21 -14.24
C GLY A 192 -15.39 5.47 -14.63
N VAL A 193 -15.16 6.62 -15.25
CA VAL A 193 -13.82 7.13 -15.57
C VAL A 193 -13.70 8.50 -14.94
N ASP A 194 -12.66 8.70 -14.11
CA ASP A 194 -12.26 9.98 -13.55
C ASP A 194 -11.03 10.47 -14.31
N ILE A 195 -11.08 11.67 -14.87
CA ILE A 195 -10.05 12.25 -15.76
C ILE A 195 -9.42 13.48 -15.10
#